data_09cf2963cd8fd0dce2a9f3e68e11fbe0
#
_entry.id   09cf2963cd8fd0dce2a9f3e68e11fbe0
#
_cell.length_a   1.000
_cell.length_b   1.000
_cell.length_c   1.000
_cell.angle_alpha   90.00
_cell.angle_beta   90.00
_cell.angle_gamma   90.00
#
_symmetry.space_group_name_H-M   'P 1'
#
loop_
_entity.id
_entity.type
_entity.pdbx_description
1 polymer ?
#
loop_
_entity_poly.entity_id
_entity_poly.type
_entity_poly.pdbx_seq_one_letter_code
_entity_poly.pdbx_strand_id
1 'polypeptide(L)'
;MITISFDQKRIERAKTMLALAPKEADRAAAAAINRTLTHVPKEMAKTVREKYIVRAGSVKKSLRKNRASAGKLAGEIISTGRPMPLTSFKIGGGRRGPMRVKVLRRGSPKSVKGLFARPFPKGYAGPMKRVGGTRYPLKTPAGPSIPQMVGNEEIFSKWGDEAEEFLNKRFTHEIDFRFSKLFG
;
A
#
# COMPACT_ATOMS: atom_id res chain seq x y z
N MET A 1 -3.23 -0.46 9.80
CA MET A 1 -1.89 -0.90 10.25
C MET A 1 -1.75 -2.36 9.88
N ILE A 2 -0.62 -2.75 9.35
CA ILE A 2 -0.32 -4.11 8.92
C ILE A 2 0.92 -4.52 9.66
N THR A 3 0.84 -5.58 10.46
CA THR A 3 1.96 -6.11 11.23
C THR A 3 2.46 -7.39 10.57
N ILE A 4 3.76 -7.50 10.37
CA ILE A 4 4.44 -8.69 9.86
C ILE A 4 5.29 -9.23 10.99
N SER A 5 4.95 -10.44 11.45
CA SER A 5 5.67 -11.14 12.52
C SER A 5 5.70 -12.65 12.24
N PHE A 6 6.57 -13.33 12.94
CA PHE A 6 6.59 -14.80 12.93
C PHE A 6 5.80 -15.39 14.10
N ASP A 7 5.29 -16.60 13.90
CA ASP A 7 4.82 -17.43 14.99
C ASP A 7 6.00 -17.79 15.91
N GLN A 8 5.78 -17.66 17.21
CA GLN A 8 6.75 -17.96 18.26
C GLN A 8 7.37 -19.36 18.09
N LYS A 9 6.55 -20.35 17.74
CA LYS A 9 7.01 -21.73 17.52
C LYS A 9 8.06 -21.86 16.41
N ARG A 10 7.97 -21.06 15.35
CA ARG A 10 8.96 -21.08 14.25
C ARG A 10 10.28 -20.47 14.69
N ILE A 11 10.25 -19.43 15.50
CA ILE A 11 11.46 -18.82 16.06
C ILE A 11 12.14 -19.80 17.02
N GLU A 12 11.38 -20.48 17.87
CA GLU A 12 11.93 -21.49 18.81
C GLU A 12 12.58 -22.67 18.06
N ARG A 13 11.96 -23.18 17.00
CA ARG A 13 12.58 -24.21 16.15
C ARG A 13 13.88 -23.72 15.52
N ALA A 14 13.93 -22.49 15.01
CA ALA A 14 15.14 -21.91 14.46
C ALA A 14 16.24 -21.74 15.53
N LYS A 15 15.89 -21.37 16.75
CA LYS A 15 16.82 -21.33 17.90
C LYS A 15 17.37 -22.70 18.25
N THR A 16 16.53 -23.74 18.19
CA THR A 16 16.99 -25.13 18.40
C THR A 16 17.96 -25.56 17.31
N MET A 17 17.71 -25.23 16.04
CA MET A 17 18.61 -25.52 14.93
C MET A 17 19.94 -24.76 15.05
N LEU A 18 19.92 -23.55 15.60
CA LEU A 18 21.08 -22.71 15.86
C LEU A 18 21.46 -22.73 17.36
N ALA A 19 21.42 -23.91 18.01
CA ALA A 19 21.62 -24.04 19.45
C ALA A 19 22.90 -23.39 19.99
N LEU A 20 23.98 -23.37 19.19
CA LEU A 20 25.26 -22.73 19.53
C LEU A 20 25.25 -21.21 19.36
N ALA A 21 24.25 -20.65 18.65
CA ALA A 21 24.17 -19.21 18.37
C ALA A 21 22.69 -18.71 18.30
N PRO A 22 21.93 -18.79 19.40
CA PRO A 22 20.49 -18.46 19.39
C PRO A 22 20.18 -17.01 18.97
N LYS A 23 21.10 -16.06 19.23
CA LYS A 23 20.98 -14.67 18.77
C LYS A 23 20.98 -14.55 17.25
N GLU A 24 21.56 -15.49 16.52
CA GLU A 24 21.55 -15.48 15.05
C GLU A 24 20.18 -15.86 14.50
N ALA A 25 19.39 -16.70 15.20
CA ALA A 25 18.01 -16.96 14.83
C ALA A 25 17.14 -15.69 14.90
N ASP A 26 17.26 -14.91 15.97
CA ASP A 26 16.54 -13.64 16.11
C ASP A 26 16.98 -12.61 15.03
N ARG A 27 18.27 -12.56 14.71
CA ARG A 27 18.79 -11.73 13.63
C ARG A 27 18.30 -12.18 12.25
N ALA A 28 18.20 -13.50 12.01
CA ALA A 28 17.63 -14.05 10.78
C ALA A 28 16.16 -13.66 10.62
N ALA A 29 15.36 -13.81 11.68
CA ALA A 29 13.96 -13.43 11.71
C ALA A 29 13.80 -11.94 11.43
N ALA A 30 14.54 -11.07 12.12
CA ALA A 30 14.49 -9.63 11.89
C ALA A 30 14.89 -9.26 10.44
N ALA A 31 15.91 -9.91 9.88
CA ALA A 31 16.34 -9.67 8.50
C ALA A 31 15.27 -10.10 7.49
N ALA A 32 14.64 -11.27 7.66
CA ALA A 32 13.56 -11.74 6.81
C ALA A 32 12.34 -10.81 6.85
N ILE A 33 11.91 -10.37 8.04
CA ILE A 33 10.84 -9.38 8.21
C ILE A 33 11.21 -8.09 7.47
N ASN A 34 12.40 -7.56 7.64
CA ASN A 34 12.83 -6.31 7.03
C ASN A 34 12.92 -6.39 5.49
N ARG A 35 13.30 -7.54 4.94
CA ARG A 35 13.26 -7.79 3.49
C ARG A 35 11.81 -7.84 2.98
N THR A 36 10.90 -8.47 3.72
CA THR A 36 9.48 -8.52 3.41
C THR A 36 8.86 -7.12 3.47
N LEU A 37 9.17 -6.31 4.48
CA LEU A 37 8.76 -4.90 4.56
C LEU A 37 9.25 -4.05 3.37
N THR A 38 10.30 -4.47 2.69
CA THR A 38 10.81 -3.78 1.50
C THR A 38 10.11 -4.27 0.23
N HIS A 39 9.73 -5.55 0.18
CA HIS A 39 9.05 -6.18 -0.95
C HIS A 39 7.56 -5.82 -1.01
N VAL A 40 6.83 -5.99 0.09
CA VAL A 40 5.37 -5.80 0.20
C VAL A 40 4.87 -4.47 -0.38
N PRO A 41 5.48 -3.29 -0.14
CA PRO A 41 5.02 -2.04 -0.74
C PRO A 41 5.05 -2.00 -2.27
N LYS A 42 5.90 -2.80 -2.91
CA LYS A 42 5.95 -2.90 -4.37
C LYS A 42 4.75 -3.68 -4.88
N GLU A 43 4.47 -4.83 -4.27
CA GLU A 43 3.33 -5.68 -4.62
C GLU A 43 1.99 -4.99 -4.28
N MET A 44 1.88 -4.35 -3.13
CA MET A 44 0.72 -3.51 -2.79
C MET A 44 0.46 -2.44 -3.85
N ALA A 45 1.51 -1.73 -4.30
CA ALA A 45 1.36 -0.71 -5.34
C ALA A 45 0.93 -1.32 -6.68
N LYS A 46 1.35 -2.53 -7.00
CA LYS A 46 0.95 -3.28 -8.20
C LYS A 46 -0.53 -3.68 -8.11
N THR A 47 -0.93 -4.36 -7.05
CA THR A 47 -2.29 -4.85 -6.83
C THR A 47 -3.32 -3.72 -6.75
N VAL A 48 -2.99 -2.62 -6.03
CA VAL A 48 -3.85 -1.42 -5.99
C VAL A 48 -4.04 -0.85 -7.40
N ARG A 49 -3.00 -0.81 -8.23
CA ARG A 49 -3.07 -0.29 -9.60
C ARG A 49 -3.80 -1.21 -10.57
N GLU A 50 -3.92 -2.49 -10.29
CA GLU A 50 -4.76 -3.42 -11.07
C GLU A 50 -6.25 -3.06 -10.95
N LYS A 51 -6.68 -2.57 -9.78
CA LYS A 51 -8.08 -2.21 -9.51
C LYS A 51 -8.35 -0.71 -9.68
N TYR A 52 -7.44 0.15 -9.24
CA TYR A 52 -7.62 1.60 -9.20
C TYR A 52 -6.71 2.34 -10.19
N ILE A 53 -7.19 3.49 -10.67
CA ILE A 53 -6.39 4.41 -11.48
C ILE A 53 -5.62 5.33 -10.54
N VAL A 54 -4.43 4.90 -10.14
CA VAL A 54 -3.55 5.63 -9.21
C VAL A 54 -2.09 5.48 -9.61
N ARG A 55 -1.27 6.47 -9.30
CA ARG A 55 0.18 6.43 -9.55
C ARG A 55 0.86 5.56 -8.50
N ALA A 56 1.76 4.64 -8.92
CA ALA A 56 2.52 3.78 -8.00
C ALA A 56 3.30 4.58 -6.95
N GLY A 57 3.87 5.72 -7.33
CA GLY A 57 4.57 6.61 -6.40
C GLY A 57 3.67 7.16 -5.29
N SER A 58 2.40 7.46 -5.59
CA SER A 58 1.45 7.91 -4.57
C SER A 58 1.16 6.81 -3.56
N VAL A 59 0.99 5.55 -4.00
CA VAL A 59 0.80 4.41 -3.11
C VAL A 59 2.02 4.23 -2.22
N LYS A 60 3.24 4.15 -2.81
CA LYS A 60 4.48 3.96 -2.04
C LYS A 60 4.74 5.07 -1.02
N LYS A 61 4.45 6.34 -1.37
CA LYS A 61 4.62 7.49 -0.48
C LYS A 61 3.66 7.47 0.72
N SER A 62 2.51 6.83 0.60
CA SER A 62 1.55 6.70 1.70
C SER A 62 1.92 5.63 2.72
N LEU A 63 2.90 4.77 2.40
CA LEU A 63 3.31 3.63 3.21
C LEU A 63 4.57 3.97 4.01
N ARG A 64 4.44 3.95 5.34
CA ARG A 64 5.56 4.04 6.29
C ARG A 64 5.87 2.66 6.81
N LYS A 65 7.15 2.39 7.07
CA LYS A 65 7.66 1.10 7.53
C LYS A 65 8.36 1.27 8.88
N ASN A 66 7.92 0.52 9.88
CA ASN A 66 8.62 0.35 11.13
C ASN A 66 9.36 -0.99 11.07
N ARG A 67 10.68 -0.94 11.18
CA ARG A 67 11.54 -2.11 11.00
C ARG A 67 11.57 -3.00 12.24
N ALA A 68 11.74 -4.30 12.03
CA ALA A 68 12.03 -5.26 13.07
C ALA A 68 13.50 -5.16 13.50
N SER A 69 13.78 -5.54 14.75
CA SER A 69 15.10 -5.73 15.33
C SER A 69 15.17 -7.06 16.05
N ALA A 70 16.36 -7.51 16.43
CA ALA A 70 16.53 -8.76 17.19
C ALA A 70 15.77 -8.76 18.52
N GLY A 71 15.56 -7.60 19.15
CA GLY A 71 14.76 -7.46 20.37
C GLY A 71 13.26 -7.26 20.13
N LYS A 72 12.85 -6.93 18.89
CA LYS A 72 11.45 -6.77 18.48
C LYS A 72 11.23 -7.45 17.13
N LEU A 73 10.82 -8.70 17.16
CA LEU A 73 10.61 -9.53 15.96
C LEU A 73 9.25 -9.26 15.30
N ALA A 74 8.88 -7.99 15.19
CA ALA A 74 7.69 -7.53 14.52
C ALA A 74 8.01 -6.29 13.68
N GLY A 75 7.54 -6.28 12.44
CA GLY A 75 7.64 -5.15 11.54
C GLY A 75 6.25 -4.68 11.12
N GLU A 76 6.10 -3.40 10.83
CA GLU A 76 4.80 -2.80 10.53
C GLU A 76 4.84 -1.98 9.25
N ILE A 77 3.75 -2.04 8.48
CA ILE A 77 3.48 -1.11 7.38
C ILE A 77 2.22 -0.32 7.74
N ILE A 78 2.37 0.99 7.82
CA ILE A 78 1.29 1.91 8.14
C ILE A 78 0.96 2.69 6.88
N SER A 79 -0.28 2.59 6.40
CA SER A 79 -0.78 3.40 5.30
C SER A 79 -1.49 4.63 5.84
N THR A 80 -1.01 5.81 5.45
CA THR A 80 -1.61 7.10 5.81
C THR A 80 -1.89 7.92 4.56
N GLY A 81 -2.97 8.70 4.58
CA GLY A 81 -3.28 9.58 3.45
C GLY A 81 -4.67 10.19 3.57
N ARG A 82 -4.80 11.39 2.99
CA ARG A 82 -6.09 12.08 2.85
C ARG A 82 -6.83 11.55 1.61
N PRO A 83 -8.16 11.76 1.53
CA PRO A 83 -8.91 11.52 0.30
C PRO A 83 -8.25 12.21 -0.90
N MET A 84 -8.08 11.48 -2.00
CA MET A 84 -7.40 12.01 -3.18
C MET A 84 -8.34 12.93 -3.97
N PRO A 85 -7.88 14.11 -4.42
CA PRO A 85 -8.71 14.96 -5.26
C PRO A 85 -9.07 14.22 -6.57
N LEU A 86 -10.27 14.45 -7.09
CA LEU A 86 -10.73 13.78 -8.33
C LEU A 86 -9.80 14.03 -9.52
N THR A 87 -9.02 15.10 -9.49
CA THR A 87 -7.97 15.40 -10.48
C THR A 87 -6.86 14.33 -10.56
N SER A 88 -6.72 13.52 -9.52
CA SER A 88 -5.77 12.41 -9.50
C SER A 88 -6.23 11.18 -10.30
N PHE A 89 -7.50 11.16 -10.72
CA PHE A 89 -8.11 10.07 -11.47
C PHE A 89 -8.36 10.48 -12.93
N LYS A 90 -8.84 9.55 -13.77
CA LYS A 90 -9.15 9.84 -15.15
C LYS A 90 -10.50 10.59 -15.24
N ILE A 91 -10.46 11.82 -15.76
CA ILE A 91 -11.62 12.67 -15.94
C ILE A 91 -11.91 12.80 -17.42
N GLY A 92 -13.18 12.77 -17.78
CA GLY A 92 -13.66 13.02 -19.15
C GLY A 92 -14.97 13.83 -19.15
N GLY A 93 -15.32 14.40 -20.28
CA GLY A 93 -16.50 15.26 -20.45
C GLY A 93 -16.30 16.68 -19.91
N GLY A 94 -17.37 17.39 -19.66
CA GLY A 94 -17.36 18.69 -18.96
C GLY A 94 -17.41 19.95 -19.83
N ARG A 95 -17.11 19.90 -21.12
CA ARG A 95 -17.19 21.09 -21.99
C ARG A 95 -18.59 21.31 -22.59
N ARG A 96 -19.27 20.20 -22.92
CA ARG A 96 -20.66 20.21 -23.47
C ARG A 96 -21.54 19.11 -22.89
N GLY A 97 -21.21 18.61 -21.67
CA GLY A 97 -21.94 17.53 -21.02
C GLY A 97 -21.48 17.28 -19.60
N PRO A 98 -22.08 16.31 -18.90
CA PRO A 98 -21.73 16.01 -17.52
C PRO A 98 -20.28 15.52 -17.42
N MET A 99 -19.57 15.99 -16.41
CA MET A 99 -18.24 15.45 -16.11
C MET A 99 -18.35 14.01 -15.60
N ARG A 100 -17.48 13.16 -16.12
CA ARG A 100 -17.39 11.75 -15.74
C ARG A 100 -16.03 11.48 -15.15
N VAL A 101 -16.01 10.67 -14.09
CA VAL A 101 -14.78 10.31 -13.39
C VAL A 101 -14.63 8.79 -13.41
N LYS A 102 -13.44 8.32 -13.77
CA LYS A 102 -13.09 6.91 -13.71
C LYS A 102 -12.03 6.70 -12.63
N VAL A 103 -12.42 6.09 -11.51
CA VAL A 103 -11.57 5.75 -10.37
C VAL A 103 -11.06 4.32 -10.52
N LEU A 104 -11.94 3.39 -10.91
CA LEU A 104 -11.61 1.98 -11.15
C LEU A 104 -11.10 1.77 -12.56
N ARG A 105 -10.17 0.84 -12.76
CA ARG A 105 -9.71 0.46 -14.10
C ARG A 105 -10.78 -0.27 -14.89
N ARG A 106 -11.51 -1.18 -14.22
CA ARG A 106 -12.66 -1.90 -14.81
C ARG A 106 -13.93 -1.05 -14.67
N GLY A 107 -14.88 -1.27 -15.56
CA GLY A 107 -16.15 -0.54 -15.57
C GLY A 107 -16.11 0.81 -16.28
N SER A 108 -17.28 1.43 -16.41
CA SER A 108 -17.48 2.70 -17.11
C SER A 108 -17.22 3.90 -16.20
N PRO A 109 -16.81 5.06 -16.78
CA PRO A 109 -16.71 6.30 -16.02
C PRO A 109 -18.08 6.70 -15.46
N LYS A 110 -18.11 7.08 -14.18
CA LYS A 110 -19.36 7.48 -13.49
C LYS A 110 -19.54 9.01 -13.57
N SER A 111 -20.76 9.44 -13.90
CA SER A 111 -21.16 10.85 -13.80
C SER A 111 -21.33 11.23 -12.33
N VAL A 112 -20.81 12.39 -11.94
CA VAL A 112 -20.98 12.91 -10.58
C VAL A 112 -21.88 14.14 -10.64
N LYS A 113 -23.04 14.06 -10.00
CA LYS A 113 -24.04 15.15 -9.97
C LYS A 113 -23.45 16.44 -9.42
N GLY A 114 -23.68 17.54 -10.13
CA GLY A 114 -23.19 18.88 -9.74
C GLY A 114 -21.70 19.12 -9.96
N LEU A 115 -21.00 18.21 -10.67
CA LEU A 115 -19.62 18.38 -11.05
C LEU A 115 -19.53 19.18 -12.35
N PHE A 116 -18.69 20.21 -12.37
CA PHE A 116 -18.44 21.04 -13.55
C PHE A 116 -16.95 21.34 -13.70
N ALA A 117 -16.53 21.63 -14.93
CA ALA A 117 -15.16 22.02 -15.21
C ALA A 117 -14.98 23.52 -14.91
N ARG A 118 -13.98 23.86 -14.10
CA ARG A 118 -13.53 25.23 -13.91
C ARG A 118 -12.15 25.41 -14.52
N PRO A 119 -11.95 26.38 -15.43
CA PRO A 119 -10.62 26.72 -15.91
C PRO A 119 -9.81 27.37 -14.79
N PHE A 120 -8.54 26.99 -14.69
CA PHE A 120 -7.56 27.60 -13.81
C PHE A 120 -6.59 28.48 -14.63
N PRO A 121 -5.91 29.46 -14.00
CA PRO A 121 -5.05 30.42 -14.70
C PRO A 121 -3.95 29.81 -15.59
N LYS A 122 -3.55 28.56 -15.35
CA LYS A 122 -2.54 27.83 -16.15
C LYS A 122 -3.13 26.97 -17.27
N GLY A 123 -4.33 27.30 -17.79
CA GLY A 123 -4.98 26.56 -18.87
C GLY A 123 -5.53 25.18 -18.52
N TYR A 124 -5.44 24.77 -17.27
CA TYR A 124 -5.96 23.51 -16.77
C TYR A 124 -7.42 23.68 -16.30
N ALA A 125 -8.30 22.77 -16.68
CA ALA A 125 -9.67 22.75 -16.20
C ALA A 125 -9.86 21.58 -15.21
N GLY A 126 -10.21 21.90 -13.97
CA GLY A 126 -10.40 20.89 -12.92
C GLY A 126 -11.86 20.71 -12.52
N PRO A 127 -12.21 19.53 -11.96
CA PRO A 127 -13.54 19.24 -11.46
C PRO A 127 -13.81 20.05 -10.19
N MET A 128 -14.89 20.81 -10.19
CA MET A 128 -15.36 21.58 -9.05
C MET A 128 -16.83 21.26 -8.77
N LYS A 129 -17.21 21.39 -7.50
CA LYS A 129 -18.59 21.29 -7.05
C LYS A 129 -18.92 22.46 -6.13
N ARG A 130 -20.15 23.02 -6.25
CA ARG A 130 -20.66 24.01 -5.31
C ARG A 130 -20.92 23.36 -3.96
N VAL A 131 -20.63 24.06 -2.86
CA VAL A 131 -20.87 23.56 -1.51
C VAL A 131 -22.34 23.71 -1.14
N GLY A 132 -23.00 24.76 -1.66
CA GLY A 132 -24.42 25.03 -1.44
C GLY A 132 -25.14 25.44 -2.72
N GLY A 133 -26.28 26.10 -2.61
CA GLY A 133 -27.08 26.65 -3.73
C GLY A 133 -26.46 27.91 -4.35
N THR A 134 -25.53 28.57 -3.67
CA THR A 134 -24.90 29.81 -4.13
C THR A 134 -23.74 29.54 -5.08
N ARG A 135 -23.30 30.60 -5.83
CA ARG A 135 -22.16 30.51 -6.76
C ARG A 135 -20.86 30.10 -6.07
N TYR A 136 -20.62 30.51 -4.85
CA TYR A 136 -19.48 30.21 -4.00
C TYR A 136 -19.94 29.78 -2.59
N PRO A 137 -19.13 29.02 -1.82
CA PRO A 137 -17.78 28.52 -2.15
C PRO A 137 -17.79 27.28 -3.06
N LEU A 138 -16.68 27.10 -3.75
CA LEU A 138 -16.42 25.92 -4.59
C LEU A 138 -15.42 25.01 -3.87
N LYS A 139 -15.59 23.69 -4.03
CA LYS A 139 -14.64 22.68 -3.54
C LYS A 139 -14.27 21.69 -4.64
N THR A 140 -13.06 21.20 -4.61
CA THR A 140 -12.65 20.05 -5.42
C THR A 140 -13.13 18.79 -4.71
N PRO A 141 -14.04 18.00 -5.32
CA PRO A 141 -14.47 16.74 -4.71
C PRO A 141 -13.30 15.76 -4.61
N ALA A 142 -13.39 14.88 -3.63
CA ALA A 142 -12.38 13.85 -3.39
C ALA A 142 -12.94 12.46 -3.73
N GLY A 143 -12.04 11.62 -4.21
CA GLY A 143 -12.23 10.18 -4.35
C GLY A 143 -11.65 9.43 -3.13
N PRO A 144 -11.53 8.10 -3.24
CA PRO A 144 -11.00 7.29 -2.15
C PRO A 144 -9.56 7.67 -1.81
N SER A 145 -9.19 7.54 -0.54
CA SER A 145 -7.82 7.69 -0.07
C SER A 145 -6.99 6.42 -0.37
N ILE A 146 -5.66 6.54 -0.37
CA ILE A 146 -4.78 5.37 -0.53
C ILE A 146 -5.03 4.32 0.57
N PRO A 147 -5.15 4.67 1.86
CA PRO A 147 -5.50 3.70 2.90
C PRO A 147 -6.78 2.91 2.61
N GLN A 148 -7.84 3.57 2.10
CA GLN A 148 -9.07 2.88 1.69
C GLN A 148 -8.86 1.93 0.51
N MET A 149 -8.01 2.30 -0.46
CA MET A 149 -7.69 1.42 -1.60
C MET A 149 -6.88 0.20 -1.15
N VAL A 150 -5.89 0.39 -0.29
CA VAL A 150 -5.05 -0.68 0.27
C VAL A 150 -5.84 -1.61 1.19
N GLY A 151 -6.73 -1.06 2.00
CA GLY A 151 -7.61 -1.79 2.92
C GLY A 151 -8.83 -2.42 2.24
N ASN A 152 -8.97 -2.34 0.91
CA ASN A 152 -10.01 -3.07 0.21
C ASN A 152 -9.76 -4.59 0.36
N GLU A 153 -10.77 -5.33 0.79
CA GLU A 153 -10.70 -6.74 1.20
C GLU A 153 -10.06 -7.64 0.12
N GLU A 154 -10.50 -7.50 -1.13
CA GLU A 154 -9.95 -8.25 -2.28
C GLU A 154 -8.46 -7.94 -2.52
N ILE A 155 -8.04 -6.70 -2.29
CA ILE A 155 -6.65 -6.28 -2.43
C ILE A 155 -5.84 -6.78 -1.24
N PHE A 156 -6.41 -6.66 -0.04
CA PHE A 156 -5.75 -7.04 1.20
C PHE A 156 -5.43 -8.54 1.24
N SER A 157 -6.39 -9.42 0.92
CA SER A 157 -6.15 -10.87 0.88
C SER A 157 -5.04 -11.23 -0.11
N LYS A 158 -5.13 -10.71 -1.33
CA LYS A 158 -4.19 -11.07 -2.41
C LYS A 158 -2.72 -10.79 -2.08
N TRP A 159 -2.40 -9.59 -1.55
CA TRP A 159 -1.01 -9.30 -1.19
C TRP A 159 -0.62 -9.87 0.19
N GLY A 160 -1.59 -10.20 1.05
CA GLY A 160 -1.37 -10.86 2.34
C GLY A 160 -0.74 -12.23 2.15
N ASP A 161 -1.34 -13.05 1.30
CA ASP A 161 -0.84 -14.39 0.95
C ASP A 161 0.56 -14.32 0.32
N GLU A 162 0.77 -13.41 -0.63
CA GLU A 162 2.10 -13.17 -1.24
C GLU A 162 3.15 -12.73 -0.21
N ALA A 163 2.75 -11.91 0.77
CA ALA A 163 3.66 -11.44 1.82
C ALA A 163 4.07 -12.57 2.78
N GLU A 164 3.14 -13.45 3.13
CA GLU A 164 3.40 -14.61 3.98
C GLU A 164 4.34 -15.61 3.30
N GLU A 165 4.07 -15.95 2.05
CA GLU A 165 4.93 -16.83 1.25
C GLU A 165 6.35 -16.26 1.14
N PHE A 166 6.48 -14.97 0.81
CA PHE A 166 7.76 -14.30 0.68
C PHE A 166 8.52 -14.27 2.03
N LEU A 167 7.81 -14.01 3.14
CA LEU A 167 8.38 -14.01 4.48
C LEU A 167 8.97 -15.38 4.84
N ASN A 168 8.21 -16.45 4.61
CA ASN A 168 8.63 -17.81 4.89
C ASN A 168 9.86 -18.22 4.07
N LYS A 169 9.86 -17.93 2.76
CA LYS A 169 10.99 -18.19 1.87
C LYS A 169 12.26 -17.43 2.30
N ARG A 170 12.10 -16.17 2.70
CA ARG A 170 13.24 -15.36 3.17
C ARG A 170 13.76 -15.81 4.51
N PHE A 171 12.90 -16.25 5.39
CA PHE A 171 13.34 -16.77 6.70
C PHE A 171 14.20 -18.03 6.55
N THR A 172 13.75 -19.00 5.77
CA THR A 172 14.54 -20.19 5.47
C THR A 172 15.91 -19.82 4.91
N HIS A 173 15.94 -18.96 3.90
CA HIS A 173 17.20 -18.50 3.30
C HIS A 173 18.13 -17.79 4.31
N GLU A 174 17.58 -16.97 5.22
CA GLU A 174 18.40 -16.28 6.23
C GLU A 174 18.95 -17.24 7.29
N ILE A 175 18.21 -18.29 7.62
CA ILE A 175 18.68 -19.37 8.51
C ILE A 175 19.82 -20.16 7.85
N ASP A 176 19.62 -20.62 6.61
CA ASP A 176 20.61 -21.39 5.86
C ASP A 176 21.90 -20.59 5.67
N PHE A 177 21.79 -19.31 5.32
CA PHE A 177 22.95 -18.43 5.19
C PHE A 177 23.74 -18.28 6.48
N ARG A 178 23.08 -18.16 7.63
CA ARG A 178 23.75 -18.04 8.91
C ARG A 178 24.33 -19.36 9.38
N PHE A 179 23.63 -20.44 9.11
CA PHE A 179 24.13 -21.77 9.39
C PHE A 179 25.43 -22.05 8.63
N SER A 180 25.46 -21.80 7.32
CA SER A 180 26.66 -21.99 6.50
C SER A 180 27.82 -21.07 6.92
N LYS A 181 27.53 -19.89 7.46
CA LYS A 181 28.56 -18.97 7.98
C LYS A 181 29.16 -19.39 9.32
N LEU A 182 28.40 -20.13 10.14
CA LEU A 182 28.83 -20.55 11.47
C LEU A 182 29.53 -21.92 11.46
N PHE A 183 29.18 -22.77 10.50
CA PHE A 183 29.57 -24.17 10.47
C PHE A 183 30.22 -24.61 9.13
N GLY A 184 30.26 -23.77 8.11
CA GLY A 184 30.96 -23.95 6.83
C GLY A 184 32.21 -23.12 6.78
#